data_4870e2fbcc5b42eeb7f3fbba9cd19400
#
_entry.id   4870e2fbcc5b42eeb7f3fbba9cd19400
#
_cell.length_a   1.000
_cell.length_b   1.000
_cell.length_c   1.000
_cell.angle_alpha   90.00
_cell.angle_beta   90.00
_cell.angle_gamma   90.00
#
_symmetry.space_group_name_H-M   'P 1'
#
loop_
_entity.id
_entity.type
_entity.pdbx_description
1 polymer ?
#
loop_
_entity_poly.entity_id
_entity_poly.type
_entity_poly.pdbx_seq_one_letter_code
_entity_poly.pdbx_strand_id
1 'polypeptide(L)'
;MNINRLTPVAAALLAAATPLAAQDMIRIASPNKVTTLDPIASAAAGNIEAFGQLYTRLLRKDGEGKLQPGLAESWEVSEDGLTYTFELRDAKFSDGSDITAEDVAFSLNRVAKDEGSAYPAAYAPVKEFKALDEDTVELTLEYPSAPMLSYMEIFNAGIVSKDDVEERGEDAFAADPVTSGPFMVEAWKPNDRLTLKANPNYWREGYPKLAGADLIEVSDDNARTTMIMAGEIDVSRGVPWAQIEEINAADGAGVALEPSTVIYGVMPNHAKPPFDNLNIRKAAAMALNREAITKAVTLGNATVANSTLPGALNFHAGDVSPPAYDPAGARALLEQEDAVGTAVTLMITPSAEQLATLLKAQWDAVGFNTTVERVDAGLWWGNLTEGKYDVTASWWYNETEDPDLAVRWAVCGNCGNNSYYTNYNNDRVNELVESALRETDPAKREAMYHEIQKLSTEELAQIPLYYTPFANAYADRVKGLTLSPALQWSLEEAEFTN
;
A
#
# COMPACT_ATOMS: atom_id res chain seq x y z
N MET A 1 -39.66 -30.55 -76.40
CA MET A 1 -39.15 -29.21 -76.14
C MET A 1 -39.24 -28.99 -74.65
N ASN A 2 -38.23 -29.42 -73.90
CA ASN A 2 -38.24 -29.35 -72.44
C ASN A 2 -37.23 -28.27 -71.98
N ILE A 3 -37.75 -27.27 -71.29
CA ILE A 3 -36.96 -26.16 -70.75
C ILE A 3 -36.68 -26.51 -69.26
N ASN A 4 -35.43 -26.84 -68.99
CA ASN A 4 -34.94 -26.98 -67.62
C ASN A 4 -34.82 -25.61 -66.95
N ARG A 5 -35.50 -25.40 -65.83
CA ARG A 5 -35.29 -24.27 -64.93
C ARG A 5 -34.26 -24.65 -63.87
N LEU A 6 -33.13 -24.02 -63.92
CA LEU A 6 -32.11 -24.02 -62.86
C LEU A 6 -32.51 -23.00 -61.77
N THR A 7 -32.72 -23.51 -60.58
CA THR A 7 -32.85 -22.70 -59.35
C THR A 7 -31.47 -22.45 -58.75
N PRO A 8 -31.08 -21.22 -58.36
CA PRO A 8 -29.86 -20.99 -57.65
C PRO A 8 -30.06 -21.32 -56.16
N VAL A 9 -29.23 -22.18 -55.63
CA VAL A 9 -29.07 -22.42 -54.18
C VAL A 9 -28.17 -21.30 -53.61
N ALA A 10 -28.78 -20.42 -52.82
CA ALA A 10 -28.03 -19.46 -52.04
C ALA A 10 -27.40 -20.16 -50.83
N ALA A 11 -26.09 -20.35 -50.82
CA ALA A 11 -25.33 -20.77 -49.67
C ALA A 11 -25.23 -19.62 -48.66
N ALA A 12 -25.99 -19.69 -47.58
CA ALA A 12 -25.79 -18.81 -46.43
C ALA A 12 -24.55 -19.21 -45.68
N LEU A 13 -23.47 -18.41 -45.74
CA LEU A 13 -22.36 -18.50 -44.83
C LEU A 13 -22.84 -17.99 -43.46
N LEU A 14 -23.10 -18.92 -42.54
CA LEU A 14 -23.14 -18.58 -41.13
C LEU A 14 -21.69 -18.34 -40.67
N ALA A 15 -21.34 -17.08 -40.49
CA ALA A 15 -20.16 -16.73 -39.71
C ALA A 15 -20.42 -17.17 -38.27
N ALA A 16 -19.76 -18.23 -37.85
CA ALA A 16 -19.70 -18.62 -36.45
C ALA A 16 -18.97 -17.49 -35.70
N ALA A 17 -19.73 -16.65 -35.03
CA ALA A 17 -19.17 -15.78 -34.02
C ALA A 17 -18.67 -16.68 -32.89
N THR A 18 -17.38 -16.95 -32.85
CA THR A 18 -16.72 -17.57 -31.71
C THR A 18 -16.92 -16.63 -30.52
N PRO A 19 -17.31 -17.15 -29.35
CA PRO A 19 -17.33 -16.33 -28.14
C PRO A 19 -15.88 -16.03 -27.74
N LEU A 20 -15.40 -14.85 -28.13
CA LEU A 20 -14.06 -14.36 -27.75
C LEU A 20 -13.98 -13.93 -26.28
N ALA A 21 -15.12 -13.91 -25.57
CA ALA A 21 -15.24 -13.27 -24.27
C ALA A 21 -14.85 -14.11 -23.04
N ALA A 22 -14.48 -15.38 -23.21
CA ALA A 22 -14.18 -16.26 -22.06
C ALA A 22 -12.66 -16.49 -21.81
N GLN A 23 -11.78 -16.04 -22.70
CA GLN A 23 -10.33 -16.33 -22.62
C GLN A 23 -9.49 -15.22 -22.00
N ASP A 24 -10.03 -14.00 -21.87
CA ASP A 24 -9.25 -12.81 -21.46
C ASP A 24 -9.67 -12.25 -20.09
N MET A 25 -10.30 -13.06 -19.23
CA MET A 25 -10.60 -12.73 -17.83
C MET A 25 -9.46 -13.21 -16.95
N ILE A 26 -8.77 -12.26 -16.25
CA ILE A 26 -7.76 -12.62 -15.26
C ILE A 26 -8.43 -12.91 -13.90
N ARG A 27 -8.04 -14.00 -13.26
CA ARG A 27 -8.57 -14.43 -11.97
C ARG A 27 -7.50 -14.26 -10.90
N ILE A 28 -7.78 -13.42 -9.92
CA ILE A 28 -6.83 -13.02 -8.89
C ILE A 28 -7.38 -13.38 -7.53
N ALA A 29 -6.73 -14.29 -6.83
CA ALA A 29 -7.10 -14.62 -5.45
C ALA A 29 -6.24 -13.81 -4.47
N SER A 30 -6.92 -13.15 -3.52
CA SER A 30 -6.31 -12.34 -2.47
C SER A 30 -6.87 -12.72 -1.09
N PRO A 31 -6.07 -12.67 -0.01
CA PRO A 31 -6.60 -12.81 1.35
C PRO A 31 -7.38 -11.57 1.81
N ASN A 32 -7.28 -10.48 1.06
CA ASN A 32 -7.83 -9.18 1.41
C ASN A 32 -9.29 -9.05 0.94
N LYS A 33 -10.12 -8.39 1.76
CA LYS A 33 -11.53 -8.16 1.49
C LYS A 33 -11.77 -6.84 0.79
N VAL A 34 -12.65 -6.83 -0.21
CA VAL A 34 -13.24 -5.60 -0.74
C VAL A 34 -14.51 -5.31 0.06
N THR A 35 -14.54 -4.18 0.75
CA THR A 35 -15.65 -3.79 1.65
C THR A 35 -16.38 -2.53 1.21
N THR A 36 -15.80 -1.73 0.32
CA THR A 36 -16.37 -0.54 -0.29
C THR A 36 -15.71 -0.29 -1.63
N LEU A 37 -16.40 0.37 -2.54
CA LEU A 37 -15.85 0.84 -3.81
C LEU A 37 -15.67 2.37 -3.84
N ASP A 38 -15.98 3.09 -2.73
CA ASP A 38 -15.67 4.52 -2.58
C ASP A 38 -14.18 4.69 -2.18
N PRO A 39 -13.35 5.36 -3.02
CA PRO A 39 -11.92 5.45 -2.81
C PRO A 39 -11.52 6.24 -1.56
N ILE A 40 -12.37 7.12 -1.03
CA ILE A 40 -12.05 7.86 0.20
C ILE A 40 -12.37 7.10 1.49
N ALA A 41 -13.26 6.11 1.42
CA ALA A 41 -13.86 5.50 2.61
C ALA A 41 -12.96 4.48 3.32
N SER A 42 -11.86 4.02 2.70
CA SER A 42 -11.03 2.97 3.29
C SER A 42 -9.62 2.92 2.71
N ALA A 43 -8.65 2.67 3.59
CA ALA A 43 -7.25 2.36 3.26
C ALA A 43 -6.92 0.85 3.41
N ALA A 44 -7.94 -0.03 3.48
CA ALA A 44 -7.71 -1.47 3.56
C ALA A 44 -7.18 -2.04 2.23
N ALA A 45 -6.22 -2.96 2.30
CA ALA A 45 -5.50 -3.48 1.13
C ALA A 45 -6.43 -4.00 0.01
N GLY A 46 -7.50 -4.72 0.35
CA GLY A 46 -8.46 -5.23 -0.67
C GLY A 46 -9.20 -4.12 -1.40
N ASN A 47 -9.51 -3.01 -0.72
CA ASN A 47 -10.14 -1.85 -1.35
C ASN A 47 -9.14 -1.12 -2.25
N ILE A 48 -7.88 -0.95 -1.81
CA ILE A 48 -6.80 -0.37 -2.62
C ILE A 48 -6.60 -1.17 -3.92
N GLU A 49 -6.65 -2.50 -3.82
CA GLU A 49 -6.57 -3.42 -4.98
C GLU A 49 -7.69 -3.13 -6.01
N ALA A 50 -8.91 -2.88 -5.55
CA ALA A 50 -10.05 -2.54 -6.40
C ALA A 50 -9.95 -1.11 -6.97
N PHE A 51 -9.63 -0.12 -6.13
CA PHE A 51 -9.57 1.30 -6.54
C PHE A 51 -8.58 1.55 -7.68
N GLY A 52 -7.45 0.82 -7.68
CA GLY A 52 -6.46 0.89 -8.76
C GLY A 52 -7.01 0.51 -10.14
N GLN A 53 -8.08 -0.28 -10.19
CA GLN A 53 -8.70 -0.73 -11.43
C GLN A 53 -9.91 0.13 -11.82
N LEU A 54 -10.60 0.70 -10.83
CA LEU A 54 -11.87 1.40 -11.02
C LEU A 54 -11.72 2.89 -11.33
N TYR A 55 -10.62 3.51 -10.87
CA TYR A 55 -10.49 4.96 -10.96
C TYR A 55 -9.19 5.40 -11.63
N THR A 56 -9.32 6.36 -12.54
CA THR A 56 -8.18 7.15 -13.03
C THR A 56 -7.80 8.20 -12.00
N ARG A 57 -6.56 8.72 -12.09
CA ARG A 57 -6.01 9.75 -11.22
C ARG A 57 -5.42 10.88 -12.07
N LEU A 58 -5.14 12.03 -11.46
CA LEU A 58 -4.46 13.12 -12.16
C LEU A 58 -3.10 12.67 -12.70
N LEU A 59 -2.34 11.96 -11.89
CA LEU A 59 -1.03 11.41 -12.26
C LEU A 59 -1.04 9.89 -12.14
N ARG A 60 -0.09 9.24 -12.78
CA ARG A 60 0.17 7.80 -12.67
C ARG A 60 1.67 7.55 -12.60
N LYS A 61 2.08 6.33 -12.31
CA LYS A 61 3.49 5.91 -12.40
C LYS A 61 3.70 4.98 -13.57
N ASP A 62 4.91 5.04 -14.15
CA ASP A 62 5.39 4.02 -15.08
C ASP A 62 5.96 2.80 -14.32
N GLY A 63 6.41 1.79 -15.06
CA GLY A 63 6.99 0.58 -14.48
C GLY A 63 8.29 0.80 -13.68
N GLU A 64 8.89 2.00 -13.77
CA GLU A 64 10.09 2.40 -13.01
C GLU A 64 9.72 3.26 -11.77
N GLY A 65 8.43 3.48 -11.52
CA GLY A 65 7.93 4.29 -10.38
C GLY A 65 7.98 5.80 -10.62
N LYS A 66 8.30 6.26 -11.84
CA LYS A 66 8.37 7.68 -12.18
C LYS A 66 6.97 8.23 -12.49
N LEU A 67 6.67 9.42 -11.94
CA LEU A 67 5.41 10.12 -12.22
C LEU A 67 5.28 10.45 -13.71
N GLN A 68 4.11 10.17 -14.23
CA GLN A 68 3.69 10.35 -15.61
C GLN A 68 2.34 11.06 -15.65
N PRO A 69 1.99 11.73 -16.77
CA PRO A 69 0.63 12.20 -17.02
C PRO A 69 -0.39 11.06 -16.89
N GLY A 70 -1.45 11.33 -16.11
CA GLY A 70 -2.65 10.51 -16.00
C GLY A 70 -3.84 11.19 -16.67
N LEU A 71 -4.88 11.55 -15.92
CA LEU A 71 -5.96 12.40 -16.42
C LEU A 71 -5.45 13.82 -16.74
N ALA A 72 -4.52 14.35 -15.96
CA ALA A 72 -3.80 15.57 -16.33
C ALA A 72 -2.78 15.27 -17.45
N GLU A 73 -2.84 16.01 -18.56
CA GLU A 73 -1.84 15.93 -19.64
C GLU A 73 -0.56 16.67 -19.26
N SER A 74 -0.71 17.80 -18.54
CA SER A 74 0.39 18.62 -18.04
C SER A 74 -0.01 19.32 -16.75
N TRP A 75 0.99 19.86 -16.07
CA TRP A 75 0.79 20.69 -14.88
C TRP A 75 1.88 21.72 -14.73
N GLU A 76 1.54 22.83 -14.08
CA GLU A 76 2.48 23.87 -13.70
C GLU A 76 2.43 24.08 -12.19
N VAL A 77 3.58 24.45 -11.61
CA VAL A 77 3.71 24.77 -10.18
C VAL A 77 4.24 26.18 -10.06
N SER A 78 3.59 27.02 -9.25
CA SER A 78 4.05 28.39 -8.98
C SER A 78 5.42 28.42 -8.30
N GLU A 79 6.16 29.51 -8.45
CA GLU A 79 7.51 29.66 -7.87
C GLU A 79 7.53 29.51 -6.33
N ASP A 80 6.44 29.87 -5.66
CA ASP A 80 6.29 29.73 -4.20
C ASP A 80 5.81 28.33 -3.76
N GLY A 81 5.50 27.45 -4.73
CA GLY A 81 5.04 26.08 -4.48
C GLY A 81 3.63 25.99 -3.86
N LEU A 82 2.83 27.08 -3.94
CA LEU A 82 1.50 27.14 -3.32
C LEU A 82 0.35 26.87 -4.29
N THR A 83 0.59 26.99 -5.59
CA THR A 83 -0.45 26.80 -6.62
C THR A 83 0.03 25.81 -7.65
N TYR A 84 -0.82 24.84 -7.96
CA TYR A 84 -0.64 23.85 -9.03
C TYR A 84 -1.80 24.01 -9.99
N THR A 85 -1.52 24.13 -11.29
CA THR A 85 -2.52 24.18 -12.34
C THR A 85 -2.38 22.93 -13.20
N PHE A 86 -3.45 22.15 -13.32
CA PHE A 86 -3.50 20.91 -14.07
C PHE A 86 -4.39 21.10 -15.30
N GLU A 87 -3.87 20.77 -16.49
CA GLU A 87 -4.63 20.70 -17.74
C GLU A 87 -5.10 19.26 -17.95
N LEU A 88 -6.41 19.07 -18.08
CA LEU A 88 -7.03 17.75 -18.23
C LEU A 88 -7.13 17.37 -19.70
N ARG A 89 -7.04 16.08 -19.97
CA ARG A 89 -7.38 15.50 -21.28
C ARG A 89 -8.86 15.23 -21.42
N ASP A 90 -9.34 15.16 -22.65
CA ASP A 90 -10.66 14.60 -22.94
C ASP A 90 -10.75 13.17 -22.43
N ALA A 91 -11.65 12.90 -21.51
CA ALA A 91 -11.87 11.58 -20.92
C ALA A 91 -13.34 11.39 -20.54
N LYS A 92 -13.74 10.12 -20.42
CA LYS A 92 -15.13 9.77 -20.10
C LYS A 92 -15.20 8.79 -18.94
N PHE A 93 -16.28 8.91 -18.18
CA PHE A 93 -16.70 7.87 -17.25
C PHE A 93 -17.22 6.64 -17.99
N SER A 94 -17.39 5.55 -17.23
CA SER A 94 -17.85 4.25 -17.77
C SER A 94 -19.26 4.27 -18.36
N ASP A 95 -20.09 5.21 -17.96
CA ASP A 95 -21.44 5.44 -18.51
C ASP A 95 -21.45 6.30 -19.79
N GLY A 96 -20.29 6.88 -20.16
CA GLY A 96 -20.09 7.72 -21.35
C GLY A 96 -20.21 9.22 -21.10
N SER A 97 -20.53 9.68 -19.90
CA SER A 97 -20.45 11.10 -19.51
C SER A 97 -19.00 11.59 -19.52
N ASP A 98 -18.81 12.89 -19.77
CA ASP A 98 -17.48 13.49 -19.81
C ASP A 98 -16.94 13.67 -18.38
N ILE A 99 -15.62 13.48 -18.19
CA ILE A 99 -14.92 13.79 -16.95
C ILE A 99 -14.50 15.26 -17.04
N THR A 100 -14.97 16.06 -16.10
CA THR A 100 -14.76 17.51 -16.07
C THR A 100 -13.82 17.94 -14.94
N ALA A 101 -13.33 19.17 -15.00
CA ALA A 101 -12.58 19.79 -13.91
C ALA A 101 -13.42 19.89 -12.61
N GLU A 102 -14.77 19.97 -12.70
CA GLU A 102 -15.64 19.93 -11.53
C GLU A 102 -15.61 18.55 -10.84
N ASP A 103 -15.58 17.45 -11.59
CA ASP A 103 -15.47 16.10 -11.03
C ASP A 103 -14.14 15.91 -10.31
N VAL A 104 -13.05 16.41 -10.90
CA VAL A 104 -11.71 16.37 -10.30
C VAL A 104 -11.66 17.18 -9.00
N ALA A 105 -12.15 18.43 -9.04
CA ALA A 105 -12.21 19.30 -7.87
C ALA A 105 -13.10 18.69 -6.76
N PHE A 106 -14.25 18.15 -7.12
CA PHE A 106 -15.14 17.44 -6.20
C PHE A 106 -14.44 16.25 -5.54
N SER A 107 -13.87 15.34 -6.34
CA SER A 107 -13.21 14.13 -5.87
C SER A 107 -12.08 14.43 -4.89
N LEU A 108 -11.17 15.34 -5.25
CA LEU A 108 -9.99 15.63 -4.44
C LEU A 108 -10.29 16.52 -3.22
N ASN A 109 -11.32 17.36 -3.26
CA ASN A 109 -11.83 18.05 -2.06
C ASN A 109 -12.48 17.07 -1.08
N ARG A 110 -13.19 16.02 -1.55
CA ARG A 110 -13.67 14.94 -0.67
C ARG A 110 -12.52 14.28 0.07
N VAL A 111 -11.44 13.90 -0.64
CA VAL A 111 -10.27 13.30 0.01
C VAL A 111 -9.67 14.21 1.05
N ALA A 112 -9.55 15.51 0.76
CA ALA A 112 -8.86 16.47 1.62
C ALA A 112 -9.67 16.92 2.84
N LYS A 113 -11.01 16.98 2.74
CA LYS A 113 -11.85 17.70 3.71
C LYS A 113 -13.01 16.89 4.29
N ASP A 114 -13.38 15.76 3.69
CA ASP A 114 -14.48 14.96 4.19
C ASP A 114 -14.08 14.25 5.50
N GLU A 115 -14.95 14.31 6.51
CA GLU A 115 -14.75 13.62 7.78
C GLU A 115 -14.71 12.09 7.64
N GLY A 116 -15.32 11.55 6.57
CA GLY A 116 -15.29 10.12 6.21
C GLY A 116 -14.03 9.67 5.51
N SER A 117 -13.13 10.61 5.15
CA SER A 117 -11.88 10.26 4.47
C SER A 117 -10.97 9.43 5.37
N ALA A 118 -10.65 8.22 4.93
CA ALA A 118 -9.79 7.29 5.67
C ALA A 118 -8.31 7.70 5.69
N TYR A 119 -7.88 8.61 4.81
CA TYR A 119 -6.47 8.98 4.65
C TYR A 119 -6.25 10.47 4.34
N PRO A 120 -6.72 11.38 5.22
CA PRO A 120 -6.64 12.82 4.98
C PRO A 120 -5.23 13.40 5.19
N ALA A 121 -4.31 12.67 5.83
CA ALA A 121 -3.00 13.19 6.25
C ALA A 121 -2.14 13.67 5.07
N ALA A 122 -2.19 13.00 3.93
CA ALA A 122 -1.48 13.38 2.71
C ALA A 122 -1.94 14.76 2.15
N TYR A 123 -3.18 15.12 2.44
CA TYR A 123 -3.82 16.33 1.90
C TYR A 123 -3.91 17.46 2.94
N ALA A 124 -3.26 17.32 4.09
CA ALA A 124 -3.25 18.35 5.14
C ALA A 124 -2.83 19.75 4.65
N PRO A 125 -1.90 19.91 3.67
CA PRO A 125 -1.57 21.21 3.11
C PRO A 125 -2.64 21.82 2.18
N VAL A 126 -3.65 21.03 1.76
CA VAL A 126 -4.62 21.44 0.73
C VAL A 126 -5.59 22.47 1.29
N LYS A 127 -5.60 23.65 0.70
CA LYS A 127 -6.63 24.66 0.93
C LYS A 127 -7.88 24.36 0.11
N GLU A 128 -7.72 24.14 -1.21
CA GLU A 128 -8.83 23.92 -2.13
C GLU A 128 -8.35 23.35 -3.46
N PHE A 129 -9.16 22.48 -4.05
CA PHE A 129 -9.17 22.20 -5.49
C PHE A 129 -10.34 22.95 -6.13
N LYS A 130 -10.09 23.64 -7.23
CA LYS A 130 -11.06 24.47 -7.90
C LYS A 130 -11.02 24.27 -9.42
N ALA A 131 -12.18 24.03 -10.04
CA ALA A 131 -12.31 24.11 -11.49
C ALA A 131 -12.24 25.58 -11.93
N LEU A 132 -11.33 25.89 -12.82
CA LEU A 132 -11.21 27.22 -13.43
C LEU A 132 -12.10 27.35 -14.69
N ASP A 133 -12.19 26.26 -15.43
CA ASP A 133 -13.05 26.05 -16.60
C ASP A 133 -13.38 24.57 -16.74
N GLU A 134 -13.71 24.06 -17.92
CA GLU A 134 -14.17 22.69 -18.15
C GLU A 134 -13.04 21.65 -18.01
N ASP A 135 -11.81 22.02 -18.33
CA ASP A 135 -10.64 21.15 -18.40
C ASP A 135 -9.40 21.62 -17.58
N THR A 136 -9.53 22.72 -16.81
CA THR A 136 -8.45 23.26 -15.99
C THR A 136 -8.79 23.20 -14.50
N VAL A 137 -7.93 22.54 -13.70
CA VAL A 137 -8.04 22.46 -12.24
C VAL A 137 -6.90 23.17 -11.56
N GLU A 138 -7.22 24.06 -10.62
CA GLU A 138 -6.26 24.70 -9.74
C GLU A 138 -6.30 24.05 -8.35
N LEU A 139 -5.13 23.64 -7.86
CA LEU A 139 -4.90 23.27 -6.45
C LEU A 139 -4.20 24.42 -5.77
N THR A 140 -4.76 24.91 -4.66
CA THR A 140 -4.11 25.88 -3.77
C THR A 140 -3.73 25.20 -2.44
N LEU A 141 -2.52 25.47 -1.95
CA LEU A 141 -2.01 24.97 -0.68
C LEU A 141 -1.92 26.08 0.37
N GLU A 142 -2.05 25.72 1.65
CA GLU A 142 -1.79 26.63 2.80
C GLU A 142 -0.29 26.84 3.03
N TYR A 143 0.53 25.85 2.69
CA TYR A 143 1.99 25.87 2.75
C TYR A 143 2.56 24.89 1.72
N PRO A 144 3.82 25.11 1.24
CA PRO A 144 4.40 24.24 0.22
C PRO A 144 4.49 22.77 0.69
N SER A 145 4.26 21.83 -0.24
CA SER A 145 4.34 20.41 0.01
C SER A 145 5.10 19.71 -1.11
N ALA A 146 6.35 19.34 -0.84
CA ALA A 146 7.19 18.68 -1.83
C ALA A 146 6.63 17.34 -2.35
N PRO A 147 5.98 16.49 -1.53
CA PRO A 147 5.38 15.24 -2.00
C PRO A 147 4.02 15.41 -2.68
N MET A 148 3.46 16.62 -2.84
CA MET A 148 2.08 16.84 -3.29
C MET A 148 1.76 16.14 -4.61
N LEU A 149 2.67 16.18 -5.60
CA LEU A 149 2.44 15.50 -6.87
C LEU A 149 2.37 13.97 -6.70
N SER A 150 3.15 13.39 -5.75
CA SER A 150 3.06 11.96 -5.44
C SER A 150 1.72 11.59 -4.81
N TYR A 151 1.07 12.53 -4.13
CA TYR A 151 -0.26 12.30 -3.54
C TYR A 151 -1.39 12.33 -4.59
N MET A 152 -1.14 12.89 -5.79
CA MET A 152 -2.11 12.85 -6.88
C MET A 152 -2.21 11.50 -7.59
N GLU A 153 -1.40 10.50 -7.17
CA GLU A 153 -1.43 9.16 -7.76
C GLU A 153 -1.77 8.05 -6.75
N ILE A 154 -1.93 8.36 -5.44
CA ILE A 154 -2.27 7.35 -4.45
C ILE A 154 -3.72 6.85 -4.59
N PHE A 155 -4.02 5.75 -3.93
CA PHE A 155 -5.26 4.99 -4.11
C PHE A 155 -6.54 5.80 -3.92
N ASN A 156 -6.56 6.77 -3.00
CA ASN A 156 -7.72 7.60 -2.69
C ASN A 156 -7.84 8.85 -3.56
N ALA A 157 -6.85 9.15 -4.43
CA ALA A 157 -6.92 10.23 -5.42
C ALA A 157 -7.73 9.84 -6.68
N GLY A 158 -8.53 8.78 -6.61
CA GLY A 158 -9.40 8.34 -7.70
C GLY A 158 -10.46 9.38 -8.05
N ILE A 159 -10.63 9.67 -9.34
CA ILE A 159 -11.63 10.63 -9.82
C ILE A 159 -12.99 9.92 -9.96
N VAL A 160 -13.98 10.44 -9.26
CA VAL A 160 -15.34 9.92 -9.20
C VAL A 160 -16.31 10.89 -9.87
N SER A 161 -17.43 10.39 -10.40
CA SER A 161 -18.49 11.24 -10.93
C SER A 161 -19.20 11.98 -9.80
N LYS A 162 -19.16 13.31 -9.85
CA LYS A 162 -19.88 14.17 -8.91
C LYS A 162 -21.38 13.89 -8.96
N ASP A 163 -21.94 13.81 -10.17
CA ASP A 163 -23.37 13.56 -10.37
C ASP A 163 -23.78 12.20 -9.80
N ASP A 164 -22.97 11.15 -10.01
CA ASP A 164 -23.27 9.82 -9.47
C ASP A 164 -23.32 9.82 -7.92
N VAL A 165 -22.38 10.50 -7.26
CA VAL A 165 -22.36 10.62 -5.80
C VAL A 165 -23.51 11.47 -5.27
N GLU A 166 -23.78 12.63 -5.89
CA GLU A 166 -24.81 13.58 -5.43
C GLU A 166 -26.24 13.08 -5.70
N GLU A 167 -26.49 12.44 -6.85
CA GLU A 167 -27.83 11.97 -7.22
C GLU A 167 -28.22 10.66 -6.55
N ARG A 168 -27.30 9.69 -6.44
CA ARG A 168 -27.56 8.36 -5.89
C ARG A 168 -27.26 8.24 -4.40
N GLY A 169 -26.41 9.14 -3.88
CA GLY A 169 -25.90 9.11 -2.51
C GLY A 169 -24.71 8.16 -2.30
N GLU A 170 -23.94 8.41 -1.27
CA GLU A 170 -22.67 7.73 -0.97
C GLU A 170 -22.80 6.20 -0.84
N ASP A 171 -23.84 5.70 -0.18
CA ASP A 171 -24.06 4.25 -0.01
C ASP A 171 -24.28 3.53 -1.34
N ALA A 172 -25.06 4.11 -2.25
CA ALA A 172 -25.33 3.51 -3.56
C ALA A 172 -24.09 3.61 -4.47
N PHE A 173 -23.39 4.75 -4.43
CA PHE A 173 -22.12 4.94 -5.10
C PHE A 173 -21.09 3.92 -4.60
N ALA A 174 -20.89 3.77 -3.29
CA ALA A 174 -19.93 2.85 -2.70
C ALA A 174 -20.18 1.37 -3.03
N ALA A 175 -21.40 1.02 -3.46
CA ALA A 175 -21.76 -0.34 -3.84
C ALA A 175 -21.64 -0.63 -5.34
N ASP A 176 -21.86 0.36 -6.20
CA ASP A 176 -21.89 0.21 -7.66
C ASP A 176 -21.61 1.56 -8.35
N PRO A 177 -20.34 2.02 -8.36
CA PRO A 177 -19.97 3.34 -8.87
C PRO A 177 -19.93 3.41 -10.38
N VAL A 178 -20.24 4.61 -10.91
CA VAL A 178 -19.77 5.02 -12.23
C VAL A 178 -18.26 5.27 -12.13
N THR A 179 -17.47 4.57 -12.95
CA THR A 179 -16.01 4.51 -12.81
C THR A 179 -15.29 5.32 -13.87
N SER A 180 -14.09 5.81 -13.56
CA SER A 180 -13.23 6.55 -14.48
C SER A 180 -12.01 5.74 -14.97
N GLY A 181 -11.77 4.58 -14.39
CA GLY A 181 -10.59 3.75 -14.63
C GLY A 181 -10.70 2.79 -15.80
N PRO A 182 -9.66 1.93 -16.00
CA PRO A 182 -9.61 0.96 -17.08
C PRO A 182 -10.69 -0.11 -16.99
N PHE A 183 -11.24 -0.35 -15.82
CA PHE A 183 -12.31 -1.33 -15.62
C PHE A 183 -13.51 -0.69 -14.95
N MET A 184 -14.66 -1.33 -15.12
CA MET A 184 -15.92 -0.99 -14.49
C MET A 184 -16.51 -2.22 -13.78
N VAL A 185 -17.36 -1.99 -12.79
CA VAL A 185 -18.01 -3.07 -12.06
C VAL A 185 -18.98 -3.83 -12.97
N GLU A 186 -18.87 -5.12 -13.04
CA GLU A 186 -19.88 -6.00 -13.65
C GLU A 186 -20.78 -6.63 -12.58
N ALA A 187 -20.16 -7.10 -11.49
CA ALA A 187 -20.87 -7.65 -10.33
C ALA A 187 -20.01 -7.60 -9.08
N TRP A 188 -20.60 -7.29 -7.95
CA TRP A 188 -19.93 -7.38 -6.66
C TRP A 188 -20.74 -8.25 -5.68
N LYS A 189 -20.10 -9.29 -5.17
CA LYS A 189 -20.64 -10.18 -4.16
C LYS A 189 -19.71 -10.14 -2.95
N PRO A 190 -20.02 -9.34 -1.91
CA PRO A 190 -19.20 -9.22 -0.72
C PRO A 190 -18.84 -10.56 -0.09
N ASN A 191 -17.59 -10.69 0.38
CA ASN A 191 -16.96 -11.91 0.92
C ASN A 191 -16.87 -13.08 -0.08
N ASP A 192 -16.95 -12.82 -1.39
CA ASP A 192 -16.74 -13.81 -2.45
C ASP A 192 -15.87 -13.21 -3.55
N ARG A 193 -16.40 -12.29 -4.37
CA ARG A 193 -15.66 -11.70 -5.48
C ARG A 193 -16.21 -10.35 -5.95
N LEU A 194 -15.32 -9.58 -6.54
CA LEU A 194 -15.63 -8.43 -7.38
C LEU A 194 -15.26 -8.79 -8.82
N THR A 195 -16.26 -8.86 -9.70
CA THR A 195 -16.08 -9.08 -11.13
C THR A 195 -16.06 -7.75 -11.85
N LEU A 196 -15.02 -7.52 -12.61
CA LEU A 196 -14.76 -6.31 -13.39
C LEU A 196 -14.80 -6.64 -14.88
N LYS A 197 -15.29 -5.70 -15.69
CA LYS A 197 -15.18 -5.76 -17.16
C LYS A 197 -14.44 -4.54 -17.68
N ALA A 198 -13.80 -4.66 -18.84
CA ALA A 198 -13.14 -3.54 -19.50
C ALA A 198 -14.06 -2.36 -19.68
N ASN A 199 -13.59 -1.15 -19.37
CA ASN A 199 -14.30 0.09 -19.61
C ASN A 199 -14.11 0.51 -21.09
N PRO A 200 -15.15 0.47 -21.94
CA PRO A 200 -15.03 0.83 -23.34
C PRO A 200 -14.78 2.33 -23.59
N ASN A 201 -15.01 3.16 -22.56
CA ASN A 201 -14.84 4.61 -22.61
C ASN A 201 -13.52 5.06 -21.98
N TYR A 202 -12.61 4.11 -21.62
CA TYR A 202 -11.36 4.47 -20.98
C TYR A 202 -10.49 5.35 -21.89
N TRP A 203 -9.93 6.42 -21.32
CA TRP A 203 -9.24 7.46 -22.08
C TRP A 203 -7.97 6.99 -22.81
N ARG A 204 -7.33 5.91 -22.35
CA ARG A 204 -6.10 5.41 -22.96
C ARG A 204 -6.43 4.39 -24.04
N GLU A 205 -6.25 4.78 -25.30
CA GLU A 205 -6.57 3.94 -26.45
C GLU A 205 -5.80 2.60 -26.43
N GLY A 206 -6.51 1.50 -26.66
CA GLY A 206 -5.94 0.14 -26.66
C GLY A 206 -5.79 -0.49 -25.29
N TYR A 207 -6.28 0.15 -24.24
CA TYR A 207 -6.27 -0.34 -22.87
C TYR A 207 -7.69 -0.31 -22.26
N PRO A 208 -7.95 -1.19 -21.25
CA PRO A 208 -7.13 -2.32 -20.85
C PRO A 208 -7.05 -3.39 -21.94
N LYS A 209 -6.00 -4.25 -21.91
CA LYS A 209 -5.86 -5.35 -22.88
C LYS A 209 -6.72 -6.55 -22.53
N LEU A 210 -7.04 -6.73 -21.25
CA LEU A 210 -7.90 -7.80 -20.74
C LEU A 210 -9.38 -7.44 -20.92
N ALA A 211 -10.23 -8.43 -21.16
CA ALA A 211 -11.68 -8.25 -21.20
C ALA A 211 -12.27 -7.93 -19.80
N GLY A 212 -11.60 -8.36 -18.74
CA GLY A 212 -12.03 -8.12 -17.37
C GLY A 212 -11.15 -8.84 -16.34
N ALA A 213 -11.58 -8.77 -15.07
CA ALA A 213 -10.90 -9.39 -13.95
C ALA A 213 -11.89 -9.90 -12.89
N ASP A 214 -11.58 -11.03 -12.28
CA ASP A 214 -12.20 -11.49 -11.04
C ASP A 214 -11.23 -11.27 -9.88
N LEU A 215 -11.57 -10.40 -8.95
CA LEU A 215 -10.89 -10.24 -7.67
C LEU A 215 -11.60 -11.14 -6.65
N ILE A 216 -10.99 -12.28 -6.30
CA ILE A 216 -11.59 -13.36 -5.53
C ILE A 216 -11.04 -13.33 -4.11
N GLU A 217 -11.93 -13.25 -3.11
CA GLU A 217 -11.53 -13.35 -1.72
C GLU A 217 -11.30 -14.81 -1.32
N VAL A 218 -10.07 -15.18 -1.02
CA VAL A 218 -9.69 -16.49 -0.53
C VAL A 218 -8.72 -16.32 0.64
N SER A 219 -9.22 -16.36 1.86
CA SER A 219 -8.43 -16.10 3.08
C SER A 219 -7.48 -17.26 3.45
N ASP A 220 -7.78 -18.49 3.02
CA ASP A 220 -6.95 -19.67 3.30
C ASP A 220 -5.76 -19.75 2.33
N ASP A 221 -4.54 -19.69 2.89
CA ASP A 221 -3.29 -19.70 2.14
C ASP A 221 -3.09 -20.99 1.32
N ASN A 222 -3.46 -22.15 1.89
CA ASN A 222 -3.30 -23.44 1.20
C ASN A 222 -4.31 -23.57 0.03
N ALA A 223 -5.50 -23.01 0.19
CA ALA A 223 -6.48 -22.96 -0.89
C ALA A 223 -5.94 -22.13 -2.07
N ARG A 224 -5.39 -20.93 -1.81
CA ARG A 224 -4.79 -20.09 -2.87
C ARG A 224 -3.63 -20.78 -3.57
N THR A 225 -2.76 -21.45 -2.80
CA THR A 225 -1.65 -22.24 -3.37
C THR A 225 -2.15 -23.38 -4.25
N THR A 226 -3.15 -24.11 -3.80
CA THR A 226 -3.76 -25.20 -4.60
C THR A 226 -4.38 -24.65 -5.89
N MET A 227 -5.12 -23.54 -5.81
CA MET A 227 -5.79 -22.93 -6.95
C MET A 227 -4.80 -22.44 -8.03
N ILE A 228 -3.68 -21.82 -7.64
CA ILE A 228 -2.68 -21.35 -8.63
C ILE A 228 -1.97 -22.53 -9.30
N MET A 229 -1.60 -23.57 -8.56
CA MET A 229 -0.97 -24.78 -9.10
C MET A 229 -1.94 -25.59 -9.99
N ALA A 230 -3.25 -25.55 -9.73
CA ALA A 230 -4.27 -26.17 -10.56
C ALA A 230 -4.68 -25.34 -11.79
N GLY A 231 -4.19 -24.10 -11.94
CA GLY A 231 -4.59 -23.18 -13.00
C GLY A 231 -6.03 -22.64 -12.86
N GLU A 232 -6.60 -22.73 -11.66
CA GLU A 232 -7.95 -22.21 -11.35
C GLU A 232 -7.94 -20.68 -11.21
N ILE A 233 -6.79 -20.11 -10.84
CA ILE A 233 -6.50 -18.66 -10.79
C ILE A 233 -5.24 -18.35 -11.57
N ASP A 234 -5.05 -17.08 -11.91
CA ASP A 234 -3.93 -16.58 -12.70
C ASP A 234 -2.92 -15.83 -11.85
N VAL A 235 -3.38 -15.28 -10.70
CA VAL A 235 -2.54 -14.61 -9.70
C VAL A 235 -2.97 -15.01 -8.31
N SER A 236 -2.01 -15.39 -7.46
CA SER A 236 -2.21 -15.60 -6.02
C SER A 236 -1.43 -14.54 -5.25
N ARG A 237 -2.15 -13.70 -4.50
CA ARG A 237 -1.57 -12.66 -3.66
C ARG A 237 -1.17 -13.21 -2.29
N GLY A 238 -0.04 -12.74 -1.76
CA GLY A 238 0.40 -13.07 -0.40
C GLY A 238 0.75 -14.55 -0.23
N VAL A 239 1.69 -15.05 -1.02
CA VAL A 239 2.17 -16.43 -0.92
C VAL A 239 2.96 -16.63 0.38
N PRO A 240 2.62 -17.61 1.22
CA PRO A 240 3.41 -17.96 2.40
C PRO A 240 4.83 -18.40 2.02
N TRP A 241 5.82 -17.95 2.81
CA TRP A 241 7.23 -18.28 2.55
C TRP A 241 7.50 -19.79 2.39
N ALA A 242 6.80 -20.63 3.16
CA ALA A 242 6.95 -22.07 3.13
C ALA A 242 6.43 -22.73 1.84
N GLN A 243 5.60 -22.03 1.06
CA GLN A 243 4.96 -22.57 -0.15
C GLN A 243 5.65 -22.13 -1.44
N ILE A 244 6.63 -21.21 -1.35
CA ILE A 244 7.35 -20.67 -2.51
C ILE A 244 8.02 -21.78 -3.33
N GLU A 245 8.75 -22.68 -2.66
CA GLU A 245 9.45 -23.78 -3.35
C GLU A 245 8.48 -24.74 -4.02
N GLU A 246 7.33 -25.03 -3.39
CA GLU A 246 6.30 -25.91 -3.93
C GLU A 246 5.68 -25.33 -5.21
N ILE A 247 5.32 -24.06 -5.20
CA ILE A 247 4.76 -23.36 -6.38
C ILE A 247 5.81 -23.30 -7.50
N ASN A 248 7.05 -22.93 -7.18
CA ASN A 248 8.12 -22.83 -8.19
C ASN A 248 8.54 -24.18 -8.79
N ALA A 249 8.22 -25.29 -8.11
CA ALA A 249 8.45 -26.65 -8.62
C ALA A 249 7.28 -27.18 -9.46
N ALA A 250 6.12 -26.51 -9.42
CA ALA A 250 4.97 -26.86 -10.26
C ALA A 250 5.12 -26.29 -11.67
N ASP A 251 4.50 -26.95 -12.66
CA ASP A 251 4.44 -26.43 -14.01
C ASP A 251 3.35 -25.33 -14.11
N GLY A 252 3.64 -24.27 -14.85
CA GLY A 252 2.67 -23.26 -15.28
C GLY A 252 2.47 -22.07 -14.33
N ALA A 253 3.22 -22.00 -13.22
CA ALA A 253 3.22 -20.85 -12.33
C ALA A 253 4.56 -20.67 -11.61
N GLY A 254 4.86 -19.42 -11.19
CA GLY A 254 6.05 -19.11 -10.41
C GLY A 254 5.79 -17.97 -9.42
N VAL A 255 6.62 -17.90 -8.36
CA VAL A 255 6.54 -16.85 -7.34
C VAL A 255 7.56 -15.76 -7.66
N ALA A 256 7.08 -14.51 -7.72
CA ALA A 256 7.93 -13.33 -7.73
C ALA A 256 8.03 -12.74 -6.32
N LEU A 257 9.24 -12.30 -5.96
CA LEU A 257 9.52 -11.49 -4.78
C LEU A 257 9.72 -10.05 -5.24
N GLU A 258 8.70 -9.22 -5.04
CA GLU A 258 8.65 -7.86 -5.55
C GLU A 258 9.00 -6.85 -4.46
N PRO A 259 9.73 -5.75 -4.77
CA PRO A 259 10.05 -4.73 -3.79
C PRO A 259 8.81 -4.22 -3.06
N SER A 260 8.94 -3.91 -1.77
CA SER A 260 7.85 -3.32 -0.99
C SER A 260 8.35 -2.25 -0.02
N THR A 261 7.43 -1.39 0.41
CA THR A 261 7.63 -0.43 1.50
C THR A 261 7.32 -1.03 2.88
N VAL A 262 7.17 -2.34 2.98
CA VAL A 262 6.81 -3.02 4.24
C VAL A 262 8.03 -3.23 5.14
N ILE A 263 7.89 -2.81 6.38
CA ILE A 263 8.86 -3.07 7.46
C ILE A 263 8.18 -3.79 8.62
N TYR A 264 8.88 -4.75 9.19
CA TYR A 264 8.56 -5.36 10.47
C TYR A 264 9.50 -4.83 11.56
N GLY A 265 8.94 -4.47 12.70
CA GLY A 265 9.69 -3.91 13.82
C GLY A 265 9.09 -4.24 15.17
N VAL A 266 9.88 -3.93 16.19
CA VAL A 266 9.42 -3.89 17.59
C VAL A 266 9.18 -2.44 17.97
N MET A 267 8.04 -2.16 18.54
CA MET A 267 7.53 -0.83 18.87
C MET A 267 7.41 -0.68 20.38
N PRO A 268 8.48 -0.21 21.07
CA PRO A 268 8.44 0.06 22.50
C PRO A 268 7.59 1.30 22.80
N ASN A 269 6.87 1.30 23.92
CA ASN A 269 6.14 2.47 24.38
C ASN A 269 7.07 3.39 25.18
N HIS A 270 7.48 4.51 24.58
CA HIS A 270 8.41 5.48 25.18
C HIS A 270 7.78 6.32 26.32
N ALA A 271 6.46 6.28 26.49
CA ALA A 271 5.78 7.10 27.50
C ALA A 271 5.80 6.47 28.91
N LYS A 272 6.27 5.21 29.03
CA LYS A 272 6.22 4.53 30.33
C LYS A 272 7.39 3.53 30.52
N PRO A 273 7.73 3.22 31.79
CA PRO A 273 8.66 2.16 32.10
C PRO A 273 8.24 0.78 31.49
N PRO A 274 9.22 -0.05 31.09
CA PRO A 274 10.66 0.22 31.21
C PRO A 274 11.23 0.92 29.97
N PHE A 275 10.45 1.14 28.91
CA PHE A 275 10.93 1.62 27.62
C PHE A 275 11.03 3.15 27.49
N ASP A 276 10.67 3.92 28.51
CA ASP A 276 11.03 5.34 28.64
C ASP A 276 12.56 5.54 28.78
N ASN A 277 13.28 4.52 29.30
CA ASN A 277 14.74 4.53 29.42
C ASN A 277 15.43 4.05 28.13
N LEU A 278 16.27 4.92 27.55
CA LEU A 278 17.03 4.61 26.32
C LEU A 278 17.97 3.39 26.50
N ASN A 279 18.63 3.22 27.69
CA ASN A 279 19.52 2.09 27.92
C ASN A 279 18.75 0.76 27.96
N ILE A 280 17.51 0.76 28.46
CA ILE A 280 16.64 -0.42 28.40
C ILE A 280 16.24 -0.74 26.94
N ARG A 281 15.90 0.29 26.12
CA ARG A 281 15.65 0.09 24.69
C ARG A 281 16.89 -0.45 23.97
N LYS A 282 18.07 0.09 24.28
CA LYS A 282 19.35 -0.42 23.74
C LYS A 282 19.60 -1.87 24.14
N ALA A 283 19.37 -2.24 25.42
CA ALA A 283 19.49 -3.61 25.87
C ALA A 283 18.50 -4.53 25.11
N ALA A 284 17.25 -4.10 24.93
CA ALA A 284 16.28 -4.86 24.17
C ALA A 284 16.70 -5.06 22.70
N ALA A 285 17.27 -4.03 22.05
CA ALA A 285 17.76 -4.13 20.67
C ALA A 285 19.01 -5.01 20.55
N MET A 286 20.00 -4.85 21.45
CA MET A 286 21.25 -5.61 21.48
C MET A 286 21.01 -7.10 21.79
N ALA A 287 19.93 -7.44 22.49
CA ALA A 287 19.54 -8.82 22.77
C ALA A 287 19.10 -9.58 21.53
N LEU A 288 18.69 -8.88 20.45
CA LEU A 288 18.04 -9.49 19.28
C LEU A 288 19.06 -9.81 18.16
N ASN A 289 19.24 -11.09 17.87
CA ASN A 289 19.91 -11.54 16.65
C ASN A 289 18.95 -11.38 15.47
N ARG A 290 18.92 -10.16 14.88
CA ARG A 290 17.99 -9.81 13.82
C ARG A 290 18.17 -10.63 12.55
N GLU A 291 19.41 -11.05 12.23
CA GLU A 291 19.69 -11.95 11.10
C GLU A 291 19.04 -13.33 11.32
N ALA A 292 19.23 -13.90 12.51
CA ALA A 292 18.64 -15.19 12.85
C ALA A 292 17.11 -15.12 12.90
N ILE A 293 16.55 -14.04 13.45
CA ILE A 293 15.09 -13.79 13.50
C ILE A 293 14.54 -13.69 12.07
N THR A 294 15.13 -12.81 11.23
CA THR A 294 14.71 -12.62 9.83
C THR A 294 14.71 -13.94 9.07
N LYS A 295 15.82 -14.68 9.16
CA LYS A 295 15.93 -15.99 8.50
C LYS A 295 14.89 -16.99 9.00
N ALA A 296 14.63 -17.04 10.29
CA ALA A 296 13.68 -18.00 10.88
C ALA A 296 12.23 -17.69 10.50
N VAL A 297 11.83 -16.40 10.51
CA VAL A 297 10.43 -15.98 10.25
C VAL A 297 10.13 -15.97 8.75
N THR A 298 11.09 -15.59 7.91
CA THR A 298 10.87 -15.40 6.47
C THR A 298 11.50 -16.47 5.60
N LEU A 299 12.08 -17.51 6.21
CA LEU A 299 12.84 -18.58 5.52
C LEU A 299 13.95 -18.04 4.60
N GLY A 300 14.48 -16.84 4.91
CA GLY A 300 15.54 -16.19 4.15
C GLY A 300 15.03 -15.30 2.98
N ASN A 301 13.73 -15.09 2.86
CA ASN A 301 13.14 -14.30 1.78
C ASN A 301 12.99 -12.80 2.10
N ALA A 302 13.53 -12.32 3.20
CA ALA A 302 13.52 -10.91 3.59
C ALA A 302 14.93 -10.40 3.92
N THR A 303 15.08 -9.07 3.95
CA THR A 303 16.35 -8.40 4.25
C THR A 303 16.32 -7.81 5.66
N VAL A 304 17.40 -7.94 6.42
CA VAL A 304 17.52 -7.31 7.74
C VAL A 304 17.41 -5.80 7.61
N ALA A 305 16.52 -5.20 8.39
CA ALA A 305 16.31 -3.75 8.35
C ALA A 305 17.44 -3.01 9.08
N ASN A 306 17.90 -1.92 8.48
CA ASN A 306 18.95 -1.07 9.05
C ASN A 306 18.40 0.24 9.65
N SER A 307 17.22 0.69 9.21
CA SER A 307 16.55 1.89 9.75
C SER A 307 15.03 1.67 9.80
N THR A 308 14.30 2.67 10.28
CA THR A 308 12.84 2.69 10.27
C THR A 308 12.26 2.88 8.87
N LEU A 309 13.03 3.36 7.89
CA LEU A 309 12.55 3.52 6.50
C LEU A 309 12.97 2.33 5.63
N PRO A 310 12.04 1.69 4.93
CA PRO A 310 12.33 0.65 3.95
C PRO A 310 13.24 1.10 2.81
N GLY A 311 14.08 0.18 2.29
CA GLY A 311 14.99 0.46 1.20
C GLY A 311 14.33 0.78 -0.15
N ALA A 312 13.04 0.51 -0.29
CA ALA A 312 12.25 0.89 -1.47
C ALA A 312 11.78 2.36 -1.44
N LEU A 313 11.95 3.07 -0.32
CA LEU A 313 11.64 4.49 -0.23
C LEU A 313 12.78 5.34 -0.76
N ASN A 314 12.43 6.46 -1.37
CA ASN A 314 13.39 7.51 -1.70
C ASN A 314 14.13 7.98 -0.44
N PHE A 315 15.37 8.42 -0.59
CA PHE A 315 16.21 8.93 0.50
C PHE A 315 16.44 7.93 1.65
N HIS A 316 16.40 6.62 1.38
CA HIS A 316 16.79 5.61 2.35
C HIS A 316 18.27 5.73 2.73
N ALA A 317 18.59 5.80 4.02
CA ALA A 317 19.95 5.88 4.53
C ALA A 317 20.55 4.47 4.74
N GLY A 318 21.41 4.06 3.81
CA GLY A 318 22.02 2.72 3.84
C GLY A 318 23.10 2.52 4.91
N ASP A 319 23.64 3.60 5.48
CA ASP A 319 24.74 3.63 6.44
C ASP A 319 24.29 3.72 7.92
N VAL A 320 22.98 3.78 8.15
CA VAL A 320 22.38 3.78 9.49
C VAL A 320 22.14 2.34 9.94
N SER A 321 22.30 2.05 11.24
CA SER A 321 21.98 0.75 11.82
C SER A 321 21.69 0.87 13.32
N PRO A 322 20.68 0.15 13.85
CA PRO A 322 20.51 0.02 15.29
C PRO A 322 21.68 -0.76 15.92
N PRO A 323 21.81 -0.76 17.27
CA PRO A 323 22.85 -1.48 17.96
C PRO A 323 23.01 -2.92 17.46
N ALA A 324 24.27 -3.36 17.31
CA ALA A 324 24.58 -4.72 16.89
C ALA A 324 24.14 -5.74 17.96
N TYR A 325 23.95 -6.98 17.53
CA TYR A 325 23.67 -8.10 18.44
C TYR A 325 24.84 -8.31 19.41
N ASP A 326 24.59 -8.04 20.68
CA ASP A 326 25.52 -8.22 21.80
C ASP A 326 24.75 -8.54 23.08
N PRO A 327 24.42 -9.82 23.32
CA PRO A 327 23.65 -10.21 24.50
C PRO A 327 24.42 -9.98 25.81
N ALA A 328 25.76 -9.96 25.80
CA ALA A 328 26.55 -9.66 26.98
C ALA A 328 26.48 -8.18 27.34
N GLY A 329 26.58 -7.31 26.33
CA GLY A 329 26.38 -5.86 26.49
C GLY A 329 24.95 -5.52 26.89
N ALA A 330 23.94 -6.20 26.32
CA ALA A 330 22.54 -6.07 26.73
C ALA A 330 22.34 -6.37 28.20
N ARG A 331 22.90 -7.50 28.67
CA ARG A 331 22.86 -7.87 30.09
C ARG A 331 23.54 -6.84 30.98
N ALA A 332 24.72 -6.34 30.60
CA ALA A 332 25.45 -5.34 31.33
C ALA A 332 24.67 -4.02 31.46
N LEU A 333 23.96 -3.60 30.41
CA LEU A 333 23.09 -2.42 30.47
C LEU A 333 21.93 -2.63 31.45
N LEU A 334 21.30 -3.81 31.47
CA LEU A 334 20.24 -4.12 32.45
C LEU A 334 20.76 -4.12 33.88
N GLU A 335 21.97 -4.58 34.11
CA GLU A 335 22.62 -4.54 35.42
C GLU A 335 22.96 -3.11 35.85
N GLN A 336 23.44 -2.28 34.91
CA GLN A 336 23.71 -0.86 35.15
C GLN A 336 22.47 -0.09 35.57
N GLU A 337 21.34 -0.39 34.96
CA GLU A 337 20.04 0.27 35.20
C GLU A 337 19.25 -0.37 36.35
N ASP A 338 19.82 -1.37 37.07
CA ASP A 338 19.14 -2.16 38.10
C ASP A 338 17.81 -2.80 37.60
N ALA A 339 17.81 -3.19 36.31
CA ALA A 339 16.63 -3.61 35.57
C ALA A 339 16.59 -5.10 35.20
N VAL A 340 17.53 -5.88 35.77
CA VAL A 340 17.50 -7.35 35.60
C VAL A 340 16.25 -7.93 36.25
N GLY A 341 15.49 -8.73 35.47
CA GLY A 341 14.22 -9.28 35.92
C GLY A 341 13.02 -8.35 35.66
N THR A 342 13.26 -7.21 34.97
CA THR A 342 12.17 -6.30 34.60
C THR A 342 11.10 -7.03 33.83
N ALA A 343 9.85 -6.92 34.28
CA ALA A 343 8.69 -7.47 33.59
C ALA A 343 8.39 -6.65 32.34
N VAL A 344 8.18 -7.34 31.22
CA VAL A 344 7.82 -6.76 29.94
C VAL A 344 6.65 -7.55 29.35
N THR A 345 5.58 -6.86 29.00
CA THR A 345 4.44 -7.45 28.27
C THR A 345 4.57 -7.16 26.79
N LEU A 346 4.84 -8.21 26.01
CA LEU A 346 4.86 -8.17 24.55
C LEU A 346 3.46 -8.46 24.02
N MET A 347 2.73 -7.41 23.63
CA MET A 347 1.40 -7.52 23.04
C MET A 347 1.50 -7.88 21.55
N ILE A 348 0.76 -8.87 21.11
CA ILE A 348 0.77 -9.33 19.71
C ILE A 348 -0.61 -9.70 19.19
N THR A 349 -0.76 -9.67 17.88
CA THR A 349 -1.84 -10.39 17.19
C THR A 349 -1.40 -11.84 16.86
N PRO A 350 -2.34 -12.77 16.58
CA PRO A 350 -2.01 -14.16 16.25
C PRO A 350 -0.98 -14.34 15.13
N SER A 351 -0.94 -13.44 14.14
CA SER A 351 0.00 -13.48 13.02
C SER A 351 1.47 -13.27 13.43
N ALA A 352 1.75 -12.68 14.60
CA ALA A 352 3.10 -12.42 15.10
C ALA A 352 3.61 -13.48 16.10
N GLU A 353 2.93 -14.62 16.27
CA GLU A 353 3.25 -15.60 17.34
C GLU A 353 4.64 -16.23 17.23
N GLN A 354 5.06 -16.59 16.01
CA GLN A 354 6.41 -17.10 15.76
C GLN A 354 7.48 -16.07 16.12
N LEU A 355 7.28 -14.83 15.67
CA LEU A 355 8.16 -13.70 15.97
C LEU A 355 8.24 -13.47 17.48
N ALA A 356 7.09 -13.40 18.16
CA ALA A 356 7.02 -13.17 19.61
C ALA A 356 7.76 -14.25 20.42
N THR A 357 7.68 -15.50 19.98
CA THR A 357 8.42 -16.62 20.61
C THR A 357 9.93 -16.39 20.55
N LEU A 358 10.45 -15.93 19.40
CA LEU A 358 11.87 -15.64 19.22
C LEU A 358 12.31 -14.41 20.02
N LEU A 359 11.51 -13.34 20.02
CA LEU A 359 11.78 -12.13 20.80
C LEU A 359 11.83 -12.44 22.30
N LYS A 360 10.82 -13.13 22.83
CA LYS A 360 10.76 -13.55 24.23
C LYS A 360 11.99 -14.37 24.61
N ALA A 361 12.36 -15.38 23.84
CA ALA A 361 13.48 -16.26 24.16
C ALA A 361 14.80 -15.47 24.26
N GLN A 362 15.04 -14.51 23.37
CA GLN A 362 16.27 -13.73 23.35
C GLN A 362 16.28 -12.65 24.45
N TRP A 363 15.15 -12.02 24.75
CA TRP A 363 15.04 -11.07 25.86
C TRP A 363 15.19 -11.73 27.23
N ASP A 364 14.53 -12.88 27.44
CA ASP A 364 14.65 -13.61 28.71
C ASP A 364 16.09 -14.09 28.94
N ALA A 365 16.82 -14.45 27.87
CA ALA A 365 18.23 -14.89 27.96
C ALA A 365 19.17 -13.80 28.49
N VAL A 366 18.87 -12.52 28.27
CA VAL A 366 19.66 -11.40 28.79
C VAL A 366 19.12 -10.83 30.11
N GLY A 367 17.97 -11.30 30.58
CA GLY A 367 17.46 -10.96 31.91
C GLY A 367 16.19 -10.15 31.96
N PHE A 368 15.46 -9.94 30.86
CA PHE A 368 14.09 -9.53 30.93
C PHE A 368 13.20 -10.67 31.48
N ASN A 369 12.02 -10.32 31.96
CA ASN A 369 10.95 -11.28 32.31
C ASN A 369 9.76 -11.02 31.39
N THR A 370 9.78 -11.66 30.19
CA THR A 370 8.87 -11.37 29.12
C THR A 370 7.60 -12.22 29.21
N THR A 371 6.45 -11.57 29.17
CA THR A 371 5.13 -12.20 29.01
C THR A 371 4.57 -11.86 27.64
N VAL A 372 4.11 -12.86 26.88
CA VAL A 372 3.43 -12.63 25.61
C VAL A 372 1.92 -12.53 25.87
N GLU A 373 1.34 -11.40 25.51
CA GLU A 373 -0.10 -11.15 25.54
C GLU A 373 -0.67 -11.20 24.12
N ARG A 374 -1.53 -12.17 23.86
CA ARG A 374 -2.17 -12.37 22.57
C ARG A 374 -3.56 -11.78 22.58
N VAL A 375 -3.82 -10.84 21.68
CA VAL A 375 -5.11 -10.14 21.52
C VAL A 375 -5.60 -10.22 20.07
N ASP A 376 -6.91 -10.03 19.85
CA ASP A 376 -7.43 -9.87 18.49
C ASP A 376 -7.02 -8.51 17.90
N ALA A 377 -7.15 -8.36 16.57
CA ALA A 377 -6.70 -7.17 15.85
C ALA A 377 -7.41 -5.88 16.32
N GLY A 378 -8.70 -5.95 16.65
CA GLY A 378 -9.46 -4.79 17.12
C GLY A 378 -9.00 -4.31 18.50
N LEU A 379 -8.81 -5.26 19.43
CA LEU A 379 -8.29 -4.96 20.76
C LEU A 379 -6.81 -4.51 20.71
N TRP A 380 -6.01 -5.11 19.83
CA TRP A 380 -4.63 -4.70 19.60
C TRP A 380 -4.56 -3.22 19.19
N TRP A 381 -5.37 -2.83 18.20
CA TRP A 381 -5.43 -1.46 17.73
C TRP A 381 -5.90 -0.49 18.81
N GLY A 382 -6.97 -0.83 19.54
CA GLY A 382 -7.47 -0.03 20.66
C GLY A 382 -6.43 0.17 21.76
N ASN A 383 -5.73 -0.90 22.17
CA ASN A 383 -4.66 -0.81 23.18
C ASN A 383 -3.47 0.01 22.68
N LEU A 384 -3.13 -0.11 21.39
CA LEU A 384 -2.03 0.64 20.77
C LEU A 384 -2.33 2.16 20.83
N THR A 385 -3.50 2.56 20.34
CA THR A 385 -3.93 3.98 20.30
C THR A 385 -4.09 4.60 21.69
N GLU A 386 -4.49 3.79 22.68
CA GLU A 386 -4.66 4.24 24.08
C GLU A 386 -3.36 4.12 24.91
N GLY A 387 -2.25 3.65 24.33
CA GLY A 387 -0.98 3.45 25.03
C GLY A 387 -1.00 2.33 26.10
N LYS A 388 -1.94 1.40 26.03
CA LYS A 388 -2.15 0.31 27.00
C LYS A 388 -1.30 -0.92 26.66
N TYR A 389 -0.01 -0.74 26.45
CA TYR A 389 0.95 -1.81 26.16
C TYR A 389 2.36 -1.37 26.59
N ASP A 390 3.27 -2.31 26.81
CA ASP A 390 4.69 -2.01 27.07
C ASP A 390 5.48 -2.00 25.76
N VAL A 391 5.32 -3.08 24.97
CA VAL A 391 5.95 -3.24 23.67
C VAL A 391 5.05 -4.10 22.78
N THR A 392 5.06 -3.82 21.49
CA THR A 392 4.40 -4.68 20.47
C THR A 392 5.37 -5.00 19.34
N ALA A 393 5.10 -6.06 18.59
CA ALA A 393 5.78 -6.40 17.36
C ALA A 393 4.76 -6.42 16.22
N SER A 394 4.99 -5.61 15.21
CA SER A 394 4.06 -5.45 14.09
C SER A 394 4.80 -4.96 12.84
N TRP A 395 4.04 -4.75 11.80
CA TRP A 395 4.49 -4.22 10.51
C TRP A 395 3.69 -2.98 10.12
N TRP A 396 4.28 -2.19 9.25
CA TRP A 396 3.63 -1.10 8.56
C TRP A 396 4.23 -0.90 7.16
N TYR A 397 3.62 -0.11 6.34
CA TYR A 397 4.06 0.21 4.98
C TYR A 397 3.80 1.68 4.67
N ASN A 398 4.36 2.17 3.56
CA ASN A 398 4.11 3.51 3.06
C ASN A 398 3.39 3.46 1.71
N GLU A 399 2.46 4.36 1.50
CA GLU A 399 1.56 4.41 0.33
C GLU A 399 2.19 5.06 -0.90
N THR A 400 3.38 5.62 -0.75
CA THR A 400 4.18 6.21 -1.83
C THR A 400 5.65 5.82 -1.68
N GLU A 401 6.49 6.10 -2.67
CA GLU A 401 7.95 6.01 -2.53
C GLU A 401 8.56 7.27 -1.90
N ASP A 402 7.79 8.38 -1.75
CA ASP A 402 8.22 9.54 -0.95
C ASP A 402 8.11 9.21 0.54
N PRO A 403 9.17 9.44 1.34
CA PRO A 403 9.18 9.04 2.75
C PRO A 403 8.38 9.95 3.69
N ASP A 404 7.77 11.04 3.22
CA ASP A 404 7.10 12.01 4.09
C ASP A 404 6.06 11.37 5.01
N LEU A 405 5.10 10.62 4.43
CA LEU A 405 4.07 9.95 5.23
C LEU A 405 4.68 8.93 6.21
N ALA A 406 5.70 8.18 5.76
CA ALA A 406 6.39 7.21 6.60
C ALA A 406 6.99 7.84 7.85
N VAL A 407 7.75 8.93 7.71
CA VAL A 407 8.39 9.60 8.86
C VAL A 407 7.38 10.34 9.73
N ARG A 408 6.38 10.98 9.13
CA ARG A 408 5.28 11.62 9.87
C ARG A 408 4.55 10.62 10.75
N TRP A 409 4.34 9.43 10.25
CA TRP A 409 3.62 8.38 10.96
C TRP A 409 4.50 7.62 11.96
N ALA A 410 5.72 7.23 11.57
CA ALA A 410 6.54 6.31 12.34
C ALA A 410 7.42 7.00 13.41
N VAL A 411 7.86 8.25 13.20
CA VAL A 411 8.87 8.88 14.07
C VAL A 411 8.58 10.33 14.45
N CYS A 412 7.51 10.95 13.95
CA CYS A 412 7.16 12.32 14.31
C CYS A 412 6.22 12.34 15.53
N GLY A 413 6.70 12.88 16.65
CA GLY A 413 5.95 12.89 17.92
C GLY A 413 4.78 13.88 17.95
N ASN A 414 4.77 14.92 17.12
CA ASN A 414 3.75 15.96 17.07
C ASN A 414 2.92 15.98 15.77
N CYS A 415 3.06 14.96 14.92
CA CYS A 415 2.32 14.86 13.64
C CYS A 415 0.96 14.14 13.77
N GLY A 416 0.43 13.97 14.95
CA GLY A 416 -0.92 13.44 15.20
C GLY A 416 -1.01 11.94 15.52
N ASN A 417 -0.01 11.13 15.19
CA ASN A 417 -0.03 9.68 15.39
C ASN A 417 0.92 9.18 16.51
N ASN A 418 1.43 10.08 17.35
CA ASN A 418 2.32 9.75 18.46
C ASN A 418 3.46 8.80 18.05
N SER A 419 4.09 9.04 16.88
CA SER A 419 5.14 8.18 16.31
C SER A 419 4.71 6.70 16.21
N TYR A 420 3.61 6.44 15.48
CA TYR A 420 2.98 5.13 15.42
C TYR A 420 2.62 4.61 16.83
N TYR A 421 2.11 5.54 17.63
CA TYR A 421 1.69 5.27 19.01
C TYR A 421 2.77 4.77 19.96
N THR A 422 4.07 4.82 19.56
CA THR A 422 5.19 4.53 20.46
C THR A 422 5.44 5.63 21.47
N ASN A 423 4.84 6.81 21.26
CA ASN A 423 5.10 8.02 22.02
C ASN A 423 6.57 8.49 21.95
N TYR A 424 7.30 8.06 20.93
CA TYR A 424 8.62 8.62 20.65
C TYR A 424 8.47 10.11 20.31
N ASN A 425 9.30 10.94 20.90
CA ASN A 425 9.32 12.37 20.63
C ASN A 425 10.74 12.91 20.71
N ASN A 426 11.18 13.53 19.62
CA ASN A 426 12.44 14.24 19.54
C ASN A 426 12.21 15.54 18.76
N ASP A 427 12.47 16.70 19.41
CA ASP A 427 12.18 18.01 18.83
C ASP A 427 12.91 18.25 17.51
N ARG A 428 14.15 17.75 17.39
CA ARG A 428 14.93 17.88 16.14
C ARG A 428 14.35 17.03 15.01
N VAL A 429 13.91 15.80 15.31
CA VAL A 429 13.22 14.93 14.34
C VAL A 429 11.92 15.60 13.88
N ASN A 430 11.13 16.12 14.81
CA ASN A 430 9.88 16.83 14.49
C ASN A 430 10.13 18.03 13.58
N GLU A 431 11.14 18.85 13.90
CA GLU A 431 11.55 20.01 13.08
C GLU A 431 11.98 19.59 11.67
N LEU A 432 12.78 18.53 11.56
CA LEU A 432 13.24 18.00 10.28
C LEU A 432 12.10 17.46 9.42
N VAL A 433 11.16 16.75 10.01
CA VAL A 433 9.96 16.21 9.30
C VAL A 433 9.14 17.37 8.72
N GLU A 434 8.86 18.40 9.51
CA GLU A 434 8.12 19.58 9.04
C GLU A 434 8.90 20.39 7.99
N SER A 435 10.23 20.44 8.10
CA SER A 435 11.08 21.13 7.13
C SER A 435 11.18 20.36 5.81
N ALA A 436 11.34 19.03 5.87
CA ALA A 436 11.44 18.18 4.69
C ALA A 436 10.14 18.16 3.86
N LEU A 437 8.98 18.30 4.51
CA LEU A 437 7.68 18.46 3.83
C LEU A 437 7.70 19.69 2.89
N ARG A 438 8.34 20.78 3.30
CA ARG A 438 8.29 22.08 2.61
C ARG A 438 9.48 22.32 1.68
N GLU A 439 10.57 21.57 1.85
CA GLU A 439 11.78 21.74 1.05
C GLU A 439 11.61 21.11 -0.33
N THR A 440 11.83 21.87 -1.38
CA THR A 440 11.68 21.41 -2.78
C THR A 440 13.00 20.98 -3.41
N ASP A 441 14.15 21.30 -2.80
CA ASP A 441 15.46 20.84 -3.25
C ASP A 441 15.69 19.38 -2.82
N PRO A 442 15.80 18.43 -3.77
CA PRO A 442 15.93 17.00 -3.45
C PRO A 442 17.15 16.68 -2.58
N ALA A 443 18.29 17.34 -2.80
CA ALA A 443 19.51 17.07 -2.04
C ALA A 443 19.39 17.53 -0.58
N LYS A 444 18.71 18.66 -0.34
CA LYS A 444 18.43 19.10 1.02
C LYS A 444 17.41 18.20 1.72
N ARG A 445 16.36 17.76 1.00
CA ARG A 445 15.40 16.77 1.53
C ARG A 445 16.11 15.47 1.91
N GLU A 446 16.97 14.95 1.05
CA GLU A 446 17.75 13.75 1.32
C GLU A 446 18.58 13.89 2.60
N ALA A 447 19.30 15.00 2.77
CA ALA A 447 20.07 15.25 3.99
C ALA A 447 19.19 15.28 5.25
N MET A 448 17.99 15.88 5.17
CA MET A 448 17.03 15.88 6.28
C MET A 448 16.53 14.48 6.61
N TYR A 449 16.16 13.67 5.62
CA TYR A 449 15.71 12.32 5.84
C TYR A 449 16.82 11.40 6.36
N HIS A 450 18.06 11.59 5.94
CA HIS A 450 19.21 10.87 6.53
C HIS A 450 19.40 11.21 8.00
N GLU A 451 19.30 12.50 8.39
CA GLU A 451 19.38 12.92 9.80
C GLU A 451 18.20 12.35 10.61
N ILE A 452 16.98 12.36 10.09
CA ILE A 452 15.79 11.75 10.73
C ILE A 452 16.04 10.28 11.00
N GLN A 453 16.48 9.51 9.99
CA GLN A 453 16.74 8.08 10.13
C GLN A 453 17.85 7.80 11.14
N LYS A 454 18.93 8.60 11.14
CA LYS A 454 20.01 8.47 12.09
C LYS A 454 19.52 8.67 13.53
N LEU A 455 18.89 9.79 13.82
CA LEU A 455 18.42 10.14 15.17
C LEU A 455 17.38 9.10 15.68
N SER A 456 16.37 8.79 14.87
CA SER A 456 15.31 7.86 15.25
C SER A 456 15.83 6.42 15.47
N THR A 457 16.87 6.02 14.74
CA THR A 457 17.50 4.69 14.91
C THR A 457 18.43 4.66 16.13
N GLU A 458 19.23 5.70 16.37
CA GLU A 458 20.10 5.82 17.55
C GLU A 458 19.30 5.85 18.86
N GLU A 459 18.12 6.48 18.84
CA GLU A 459 17.23 6.57 20.01
C GLU A 459 16.21 5.41 20.08
N LEU A 460 16.21 4.55 19.06
CA LEU A 460 15.32 3.39 18.97
C LEU A 460 13.84 3.77 19.07
N ALA A 461 13.42 4.76 18.27
CA ALA A 461 12.02 5.10 18.09
C ALA A 461 11.18 3.84 17.82
N GLN A 462 11.75 2.94 17.02
CA GLN A 462 11.35 1.54 16.82
C GLN A 462 12.63 0.71 16.72
N ILE A 463 12.56 -0.59 17.00
CA ILE A 463 13.65 -1.53 16.71
C ILE A 463 13.35 -2.19 15.37
N PRO A 464 13.97 -1.78 14.27
CA PRO A 464 13.73 -2.37 12.95
C PRO A 464 14.24 -3.81 12.91
N LEU A 465 13.44 -4.73 12.39
CA LEU A 465 13.81 -6.15 12.30
C LEU A 465 14.15 -6.52 10.85
N TYR A 466 13.19 -6.41 9.95
CA TYR A 466 13.40 -6.79 8.55
C TYR A 466 12.44 -6.08 7.59
N TYR A 467 12.88 -5.94 6.34
CA TYR A 467 12.08 -5.52 5.19
C TYR A 467 11.61 -6.74 4.43
N THR A 468 10.32 -6.83 4.13
CA THR A 468 9.76 -7.94 3.36
C THR A 468 9.47 -7.53 1.94
N PRO A 469 9.77 -8.34 0.92
CA PRO A 469 9.15 -8.19 -0.39
C PRO A 469 7.69 -8.63 -0.35
N PHE A 470 6.91 -8.25 -1.36
CA PHE A 470 5.66 -8.93 -1.66
C PHE A 470 5.97 -10.26 -2.34
N ALA A 471 5.36 -11.34 -1.84
CA ALA A 471 5.45 -12.66 -2.45
C ALA A 471 4.12 -12.95 -3.17
N ASN A 472 4.13 -12.92 -4.49
CA ASN A 472 2.95 -13.19 -5.30
C ASN A 472 3.28 -14.29 -6.32
N ALA A 473 2.32 -15.19 -6.57
CA ALA A 473 2.47 -16.20 -7.61
C ALA A 473 1.68 -15.80 -8.85
N TYR A 474 2.27 -16.03 -9.99
CA TYR A 474 1.72 -15.70 -11.31
C TYR A 474 1.72 -16.94 -12.19
N ALA A 475 0.62 -17.19 -12.89
CA ALA A 475 0.60 -18.14 -14.00
C ALA A 475 1.55 -17.63 -15.10
N ASP A 476 2.30 -18.53 -15.75
CA ASP A 476 3.32 -18.20 -16.76
C ASP A 476 2.78 -17.36 -17.92
N ARG A 477 1.49 -17.48 -18.19
CA ARG A 477 0.79 -16.74 -19.23
C ARG A 477 0.53 -15.27 -18.91
N VAL A 478 0.62 -14.84 -17.63
CA VAL A 478 0.37 -13.45 -17.22
C VAL A 478 1.57 -12.57 -17.50
N LYS A 479 1.38 -11.47 -18.22
CA LYS A 479 2.39 -10.43 -18.50
C LYS A 479 1.81 -9.04 -18.27
N GLY A 480 2.67 -8.03 -18.10
CA GLY A 480 2.28 -6.63 -18.05
C GLY A 480 1.50 -6.20 -16.80
N LEU A 481 1.29 -7.09 -15.83
CA LEU A 481 0.80 -6.70 -14.52
C LEU A 481 1.91 -5.95 -13.79
N THR A 482 1.62 -4.75 -13.29
CA THR A 482 2.56 -3.93 -12.52
C THR A 482 2.12 -3.82 -11.07
N LEU A 483 3.08 -3.96 -10.15
CA LEU A 483 2.90 -3.76 -8.72
C LEU A 483 3.93 -2.73 -8.25
N SER A 484 3.46 -1.61 -7.67
CA SER A 484 4.37 -0.67 -7.03
C SER A 484 4.82 -1.18 -5.66
N PRO A 485 5.99 -0.74 -5.17
CA PRO A 485 6.42 -1.04 -3.80
C PRO A 485 5.41 -0.60 -2.73
N ALA A 486 4.53 0.34 -3.06
CA ALA A 486 3.49 0.91 -2.18
C ALA A 486 2.13 0.20 -2.27
N LEU A 487 2.09 -1.10 -2.57
CA LEU A 487 0.87 -1.93 -2.66
C LEU A 487 -0.10 -1.59 -3.81
N GLN A 488 0.21 -0.60 -4.63
CA GLN A 488 -0.65 -0.24 -5.74
C GLN A 488 -0.32 -1.09 -6.97
N TRP A 489 -1.30 -1.74 -7.53
CA TRP A 489 -1.14 -2.56 -8.72
C TRP A 489 -2.14 -2.19 -9.81
N SER A 490 -1.74 -2.40 -11.04
CA SER A 490 -2.51 -2.08 -12.22
C SER A 490 -2.61 -3.27 -13.15
N LEU A 491 -3.83 -3.56 -13.58
CA LEU A 491 -4.16 -4.50 -14.63
C LEU A 491 -4.24 -3.84 -16.01
N GLU A 492 -4.03 -2.53 -16.09
CA GLU A 492 -4.20 -1.76 -17.33
C GLU A 492 -3.41 -2.35 -18.50
N GLU A 493 -2.14 -2.71 -18.26
CA GLU A 493 -1.23 -3.28 -19.26
C GLU A 493 -1.16 -4.83 -19.21
N ALA A 494 -1.90 -5.43 -18.28
CA ALA A 494 -1.90 -6.88 -18.13
C ALA A 494 -2.50 -7.57 -19.36
N GLU A 495 -1.84 -8.66 -19.79
CA GLU A 495 -2.25 -9.47 -20.93
C GLU A 495 -1.87 -10.94 -20.74
N PHE A 496 -2.52 -11.83 -21.48
CA PHE A 496 -2.09 -13.22 -21.56
C PHE A 496 -1.21 -13.46 -22.78
N THR A 497 -0.11 -14.15 -22.55
CA THR A 497 0.70 -14.72 -23.64
C THR A 497 0.21 -16.12 -23.98
N ASN A 498 0.12 -16.42 -25.29
CA ASN A 498 -0.24 -17.75 -25.82
C ASN A 498 0.82 -18.81 -25.51
#